data_b1372c205bb23c4db321ece227598132
#
_entry.id   b1372c205bb23c4db321ece227598132
#
_cell.length_a   1.000
_cell.length_b   1.000
_cell.length_c   1.000
_cell.angle_alpha   90.00
_cell.angle_beta   90.00
_cell.angle_gamma   90.00
#
_symmetry.space_group_name_H-M   'P 1'
#
loop_
_entity.id
_entity.type
_entity.pdbx_description
1 polymer ?
#
loop_
_entity_poly.entity_id
_entity_poly.type
_entity_poly.pdbx_seq_one_letter_code
_entity_poly.pdbx_strand_id
1 'polypeptide(L)'
;MFNLNYGIVGIGLIASIFFSAETNASPELAKQNTCMGCHAMDRKVVGPSYKAIATRYQSQPRAQMVDVLATKIRLGGGGAWGVVVMPANTKISEVDAKKLAECILDSNK
;
A
#
# COMPACT_ATOMS: atom_id res chain seq x y z
N MET A 1 -18.49 44.68 -52.22
CA MET A 1 -18.47 43.23 -51.98
C MET A 1 -17.47 42.97 -50.85
N PHE A 2 -17.97 42.75 -49.64
CA PHE A 2 -17.13 42.43 -48.49
C PHE A 2 -17.14 40.91 -48.28
N ASN A 3 -16.01 40.25 -48.52
CA ASN A 3 -15.81 38.87 -48.13
C ASN A 3 -15.37 38.80 -46.67
N LEU A 4 -16.29 38.45 -45.78
CA LEU A 4 -15.95 38.11 -44.42
C LEU A 4 -15.52 36.63 -44.41
N ASN A 5 -14.21 36.41 -44.38
CA ASN A 5 -13.67 35.11 -43.98
C ASN A 5 -13.73 34.97 -42.47
N TYR A 6 -14.72 34.29 -41.98
CA TYR A 6 -14.73 33.83 -40.60
C TYR A 6 -13.80 32.64 -40.48
N GLY A 7 -12.59 32.92 -39.97
CA GLY A 7 -11.67 31.88 -39.54
C GLY A 7 -12.27 31.17 -38.33
N ILE A 8 -12.59 29.91 -38.49
CA ILE A 8 -12.98 29.03 -37.37
C ILE A 8 -11.75 28.77 -36.53
N VAL A 9 -11.65 29.47 -35.40
CA VAL A 9 -10.68 29.14 -34.36
C VAL A 9 -11.14 27.89 -33.68
N GLY A 10 -10.54 26.76 -34.09
CA GLY A 10 -10.75 25.50 -33.38
C GLY A 10 -10.12 25.56 -31.98
N ILE A 11 -10.96 25.65 -30.95
CA ILE A 11 -10.52 25.48 -29.58
C ILE A 11 -10.22 23.99 -29.39
N GLY A 12 -8.94 23.64 -29.46
CA GLY A 12 -8.47 22.31 -29.13
C GLY A 12 -8.64 22.07 -27.64
N LEU A 13 -9.61 21.25 -27.29
CA LEU A 13 -9.77 20.75 -25.92
C LEU A 13 -8.61 19.79 -25.64
N ILE A 14 -7.56 20.29 -24.96
CA ILE A 14 -6.49 19.44 -24.46
C ILE A 14 -7.07 18.70 -23.25
N ALA A 15 -7.51 17.49 -23.46
CA ALA A 15 -7.87 16.58 -22.39
C ALA A 15 -6.56 16.20 -21.68
N SER A 16 -6.28 16.85 -20.54
CA SER A 16 -5.19 16.44 -19.67
C SER A 16 -5.56 15.10 -19.07
N ILE A 17 -5.00 14.04 -19.62
CA ILE A 17 -5.09 12.70 -19.04
C ILE A 17 -4.19 12.71 -17.81
N PHE A 18 -4.78 12.89 -16.63
CA PHE A 18 -4.10 12.62 -15.37
C PHE A 18 -3.88 11.12 -15.29
N PHE A 19 -2.69 10.68 -15.65
CA PHE A 19 -2.20 9.36 -15.27
C PHE A 19 -2.01 9.41 -13.75
N SER A 20 -3.01 8.97 -13.01
CA SER A 20 -2.82 8.56 -11.62
C SER A 20 -1.89 7.36 -11.67
N ALA A 21 -0.62 7.56 -11.41
CA ALA A 21 0.27 6.47 -11.07
C ALA A 21 -0.31 5.85 -9.80
N GLU A 22 -1.07 4.76 -9.95
CA GLU A 22 -1.35 3.89 -8.84
C GLU A 22 0.01 3.40 -8.35
N THR A 23 0.49 4.05 -7.30
CA THR A 23 1.60 3.50 -6.54
C THR A 23 1.04 2.27 -5.86
N ASN A 24 1.11 1.15 -6.55
CA ASN A 24 0.87 -0.12 -5.94
C ASN A 24 1.69 -0.15 -4.66
N ALA A 25 1.01 -0.26 -3.53
CA ALA A 25 1.60 -0.61 -2.25
C ALA A 25 2.15 -2.01 -2.46
N SER A 26 3.35 -2.04 -2.95
CA SER A 26 3.78 -3.06 -3.85
C SER A 26 4.58 -4.08 -3.08
N PRO A 27 4.67 -5.29 -3.59
CA PRO A 27 5.73 -6.22 -3.25
C PRO A 27 7.10 -5.55 -3.20
N GLU A 28 7.33 -4.52 -4.00
CA GLU A 28 8.55 -3.72 -4.02
C GLU A 28 8.81 -2.98 -2.71
N LEU A 29 7.79 -2.37 -2.11
CA LEU A 29 7.93 -1.67 -0.85
C LEU A 29 8.28 -2.63 0.29
N ALA A 30 7.64 -3.80 0.32
CA ALA A 30 7.97 -4.87 1.26
C ALA A 30 9.41 -5.38 1.07
N LYS A 31 9.83 -5.55 -0.17
CA LYS A 31 11.16 -6.01 -0.53
C LYS A 31 12.24 -4.98 -0.13
N GLN A 32 12.04 -3.71 -0.42
CA GLN A 32 12.94 -2.62 -0.05
C GLN A 32 13.12 -2.48 1.46
N ASN A 33 12.10 -2.85 2.24
CA ASN A 33 12.09 -2.77 3.69
C ASN A 33 12.39 -4.11 4.39
N THR A 34 12.93 -5.08 3.67
CA THR A 34 13.37 -6.40 4.18
C THR A 34 12.27 -7.25 4.81
N CYS A 35 11.00 -6.96 4.56
CA CYS A 35 9.86 -7.67 5.15
C CYS A 35 9.83 -9.15 4.73
N MET A 36 10.24 -9.43 3.50
CA MET A 36 10.21 -10.79 2.93
C MET A 36 11.30 -11.72 3.48
N GLY A 37 12.18 -11.24 4.35
CA GLY A 37 13.07 -12.08 5.13
C GLY A 37 12.37 -12.89 6.22
N CYS A 38 11.24 -12.37 6.72
CA CYS A 38 10.46 -12.98 7.80
C CYS A 38 9.01 -13.29 7.42
N HIS A 39 8.49 -12.69 6.36
CA HIS A 39 7.14 -12.90 5.86
C HIS A 39 7.14 -13.45 4.43
N ALA A 40 6.09 -14.15 4.06
CA ALA A 40 5.77 -14.53 2.70
C ALA A 40 4.30 -14.17 2.41
N MET A 41 3.89 -14.25 1.14
CA MET A 41 2.52 -13.93 0.76
C MET A 41 1.52 -14.94 1.30
N ASP A 42 1.83 -16.22 1.24
CA ASP A 42 0.90 -17.33 1.42
C ASP A 42 1.34 -18.39 2.44
N ARG A 43 2.48 -18.24 3.06
CA ARG A 43 3.00 -19.20 4.07
C ARG A 43 3.68 -18.49 5.22
N LYS A 44 3.69 -19.16 6.37
CA LYS A 44 4.48 -18.74 7.53
C LYS A 44 5.97 -19.01 7.27
N VAL A 45 6.80 -18.03 7.58
CA VAL A 45 8.26 -18.16 7.60
C VAL A 45 8.73 -17.98 9.05
N VAL A 46 9.14 -16.79 9.43
CA VAL A 46 9.34 -16.40 10.84
C VAL A 46 8.06 -15.74 11.38
N GLY A 47 7.54 -14.78 10.63
CA GLY A 47 6.25 -14.16 10.89
C GLY A 47 5.11 -14.77 10.09
N PRO A 48 3.86 -14.34 10.36
CA PRO A 48 2.69 -14.81 9.63
C PRO A 48 2.76 -14.41 8.16
N SER A 49 2.07 -15.18 7.29
CA SER A 49 1.88 -14.78 5.91
C SER A 49 1.03 -13.51 5.81
N TYR A 50 1.22 -12.74 4.75
CA TYR A 50 0.38 -11.56 4.51
C TYR A 50 -1.09 -11.96 4.34
N LYS A 51 -1.35 -13.06 3.67
CA LYS A 51 -2.70 -13.62 3.53
C LYS A 51 -3.35 -13.95 4.87
N ALA A 52 -2.61 -14.53 5.81
CA ALA A 52 -3.10 -14.84 7.15
C ALA A 52 -3.41 -13.56 7.95
N ILE A 53 -2.58 -12.53 7.82
CA ILE A 53 -2.81 -11.22 8.45
C ILE A 53 -4.10 -10.60 7.89
N ALA A 54 -4.25 -10.55 6.58
CA ALA A 54 -5.43 -10.01 5.93
C ALA A 54 -6.70 -10.75 6.35
N THR A 55 -6.66 -12.07 6.39
CA THR A 55 -7.79 -12.91 6.81
C THR A 55 -8.17 -12.67 8.27
N ARG A 56 -7.19 -12.55 9.15
CA ARG A 56 -7.44 -12.31 10.58
C ARG A 56 -8.16 -10.99 10.83
N TYR A 57 -7.83 -9.96 10.10
CA TYR A 57 -8.34 -8.61 10.31
C TYR A 57 -9.43 -8.16 9.33
N GLN A 58 -9.89 -9.05 8.46
CA GLN A 58 -10.86 -8.69 7.39
C GLN A 58 -12.21 -8.16 7.92
N SER A 59 -12.61 -8.54 9.12
CA SER A 59 -13.86 -8.10 9.76
C SER A 59 -13.71 -6.84 10.62
N GLN A 60 -12.49 -6.35 10.78
CA GLN A 60 -12.18 -5.13 11.54
C GLN A 60 -12.31 -3.89 10.65
N PRO A 61 -12.59 -2.70 11.22
CA PRO A 61 -12.59 -1.45 10.45
C PRO A 61 -11.26 -1.23 9.75
N ARG A 62 -11.28 -1.14 8.42
CA ARG A 62 -10.07 -1.09 7.60
C ARG A 62 -9.14 0.07 7.96
N ALA A 63 -9.68 1.28 8.09
CA ALA A 63 -8.87 2.46 8.41
C ALA A 63 -8.13 2.29 9.74
N GLN A 64 -8.78 1.74 10.75
CA GLN A 64 -8.17 1.43 12.04
C GLN A 64 -7.07 0.40 11.89
N MET A 65 -7.29 -0.66 11.10
CA MET A 65 -6.30 -1.70 10.90
C MET A 65 -5.09 -1.24 10.10
N VAL A 66 -5.26 -0.33 9.15
CA VAL A 66 -4.14 0.32 8.47
C VAL A 66 -3.23 1.01 9.47
N ASP A 67 -3.78 1.79 10.39
CA ASP A 67 -3.01 2.49 11.41
C ASP A 67 -2.33 1.52 12.39
N VAL A 68 -3.03 0.49 12.83
CA VAL A 68 -2.48 -0.53 13.74
C VAL A 68 -1.32 -1.28 13.08
N LEU A 69 -1.48 -1.72 11.84
CA LEU A 69 -0.42 -2.44 11.12
C LEU A 69 0.76 -1.53 10.76
N ALA A 70 0.49 -0.30 10.35
CA ALA A 70 1.55 0.67 10.08
C ALA A 70 2.39 0.95 11.34
N THR A 71 1.74 1.09 12.48
CA THR A 71 2.42 1.24 13.78
C THR A 71 3.24 0.01 14.12
N LYS A 72 2.69 -1.20 13.91
CA LYS A 72 3.42 -2.45 14.11
C LYS A 72 4.68 -2.55 13.24
N ILE A 73 4.60 -2.15 11.99
CA ILE A 73 5.75 -2.13 11.08
C ILE A 73 6.84 -1.20 11.60
N ARG A 74 6.47 -0.02 12.05
CA ARG A 74 7.43 1.00 12.48
C ARG A 74 8.03 0.74 13.86
N LEU A 75 7.22 0.27 14.80
CA LEU A 75 7.62 0.09 16.19
C LEU A 75 7.94 -1.36 16.56
N GLY A 76 7.52 -2.32 15.74
CA GLY A 76 7.68 -3.73 16.05
C GLY A 76 6.80 -4.20 17.19
N GLY A 77 7.18 -5.32 17.78
CA GLY A 77 6.51 -5.91 18.94
C GLY A 77 6.09 -7.36 18.71
N GLY A 78 5.63 -8.01 19.75
CA GLY A 78 5.23 -9.41 19.76
C GLY A 78 3.88 -9.64 20.41
N GLY A 79 3.52 -10.91 20.56
CA GLY A 79 2.33 -11.36 21.26
C GLY A 79 1.09 -11.58 20.39
N ALA A 80 0.89 -10.81 19.33
CA ALA A 80 -0.28 -10.97 18.46
C ALA A 80 -0.27 -12.30 17.68
N TRP A 81 0.90 -12.80 17.34
CA TRP A 81 1.11 -14.00 16.53
C TRP A 81 2.04 -15.03 17.21
N GLY A 82 2.19 -14.96 18.51
CA GLY A 82 3.04 -15.82 19.29
C GLY A 82 4.20 -15.09 19.97
N VAL A 83 5.23 -15.83 20.33
CA VAL A 83 6.33 -15.33 21.18
C VAL A 83 7.44 -14.62 20.38
N VAL A 84 7.49 -14.81 19.06
CA VAL A 84 8.50 -14.18 18.23
C VAL A 84 8.21 -12.70 18.08
N VAL A 85 9.18 -11.87 18.39
CA VAL A 85 9.07 -10.42 18.31
C VAL A 85 9.44 -9.94 16.91
N MET A 86 8.55 -9.16 16.28
CA MET A 86 8.85 -8.45 15.05
C MET A 86 9.74 -7.25 15.38
N PRO A 87 10.92 -7.12 14.75
CA PRO A 87 11.77 -5.94 14.97
C PRO A 87 11.13 -4.69 14.40
N ALA A 88 11.41 -3.55 15.02
CA ALA A 88 11.00 -2.24 14.50
C ALA A 88 11.69 -1.94 13.18
N ASN A 89 10.97 -1.37 12.22
CA ASN A 89 11.57 -0.76 11.03
C ASN A 89 11.62 0.76 11.24
N THR A 90 12.79 1.26 11.64
CA THR A 90 12.98 2.68 11.95
C THR A 90 13.25 3.54 10.72
N LYS A 91 13.41 2.92 9.54
CA LYS A 91 13.73 3.62 8.29
C LYS A 91 12.51 3.90 7.42
N ILE A 92 11.44 3.12 7.58
CA ILE A 92 10.22 3.32 6.79
C ILE A 92 9.47 4.56 7.24
N SER A 93 9.00 5.38 6.29
CA SER A 93 8.15 6.53 6.60
C SER A 93 6.76 6.07 7.06
N GLU A 94 6.05 6.95 7.76
CA GLU A 94 4.65 6.69 8.14
C GLU A 94 3.75 6.47 6.93
N VAL A 95 3.94 7.27 5.88
CA VAL A 95 3.19 7.16 4.62
C VAL A 95 3.43 5.79 3.96
N ASP A 96 4.68 5.37 3.87
CA ASP A 96 5.02 4.08 3.26
C ASP A 96 4.58 2.90 4.13
N ALA A 97 4.65 3.03 5.46
CA ALA A 97 4.12 2.02 6.37
C ALA A 97 2.60 1.83 6.21
N LYS A 98 1.85 2.91 6.02
CA LYS A 98 0.40 2.84 5.74
C LYS A 98 0.10 2.20 4.37
N LYS A 99 0.85 2.55 3.34
CA LYS A 99 0.73 1.90 2.02
C LYS A 99 1.00 0.40 2.11
N LEU A 100 2.02 0.01 2.84
CA LEU A 100 2.36 -1.40 3.05
C LEU A 100 1.26 -2.12 3.84
N ALA A 101 0.71 -1.49 4.88
CA ALA A 101 -0.41 -2.02 5.65
C ALA A 101 -1.65 -2.26 4.77
N GLU A 102 -1.98 -1.34 3.87
CA GLU A 102 -3.07 -1.51 2.90
C GLU A 102 -2.82 -2.70 1.97
N CYS A 103 -1.61 -2.84 1.45
CA CYS A 103 -1.22 -3.98 0.63
C CYS A 103 -1.35 -5.30 1.38
N ILE A 104 -0.91 -5.36 2.63
CA ILE A 104 -1.04 -6.54 3.47
C ILE A 104 -2.52 -6.91 3.67
N LEU A 105 -3.36 -5.94 3.98
CA LEU A 105 -4.80 -6.17 4.18
C LEU A 105 -5.53 -6.62 2.90
N ASP A 106 -4.99 -6.36 1.73
CA ASP A 106 -5.54 -6.82 0.45
C ASP A 106 -5.02 -8.20 0.01
N SER A 107 -4.12 -8.79 0.77
CA SER A 107 -3.40 -10.01 0.36
C SER A 107 -4.25 -11.28 0.38
N ASN A 108 -5.47 -11.24 0.89
CA ASN A 108 -6.40 -12.37 0.89
C ASN A 108 -7.48 -12.30 -0.20
N LYS A 109 -7.40 -11.31 -1.08
CA LYS A 109 -8.34 -11.11 -2.19
C LYS A 109 -7.90 -11.88 -3.44
#